data_c4dfc1f3bec5b3b428b25e98fbfd0708
#
_entry.id   c4dfc1f3bec5b3b428b25e98fbfd0708
#
_cell.length_a   1.000
_cell.length_b   1.000
_cell.length_c   1.000
_cell.angle_alpha   90.00
_cell.angle_beta   90.00
_cell.angle_gamma   90.00
#
_symmetry.space_group_name_H-M   'P 1'
#
loop_
_entity.id
_entity.type
_entity.pdbx_description
1 polymer ?
#
loop_
_entity_poly.entity_id
_entity_poly.type
_entity_poly.pdbx_seq_one_letter_code
_entity_poly.pdbx_strand_id
1 'polypeptide(L)'
;SGLVGSEMCIRDRYKTLGGSYSFGNYILYIDHVQGDPFASPSRLHFEVKRDRHGFPEEYYQEKHRLLALEDQVLRRFLYELRQIDKGFMGSGKSGRITICPANQTVQERIAVVFSKEKMELRFEMGFPARGRTILAKEMQKLVFDILPQLAENTLFYRNWDTKNKKYLEQAIFLADDQKVLREELKKRNLTAFVADGAILPRESGVSDRPMRGAVPFASPESMRIDVELPHKGKVTGMGIPEGITVIVGGGYHGKSTLLKALEQGVYNHICGDGREYVVADNSGMKIRAEDGRNVLHTDISMFINHLPAGQDTTDFSSENASGSTSQAANLIEAVEAGAGLLLLDEDTSATNFMIRDKVMARLVSDEKEPITTLLRHIRGIYRTLG
;
A
#
# COMPACT_ATOMS: atom_id res chain seq x y z
N SER A 1 2.93 -37.09 -19.07
CA SER A 1 2.92 -37.72 -20.42
C SER A 1 1.77 -37.28 -21.35
N GLY A 2 1.00 -36.26 -21.02
CA GLY A 2 -0.16 -35.83 -21.82
C GLY A 2 0.06 -34.63 -22.76
N LEU A 3 1.27 -34.07 -22.85
CA LEU A 3 1.57 -32.85 -23.60
C LEU A 3 2.19 -33.06 -24.99
N VAL A 4 2.31 -34.31 -25.47
CA VAL A 4 2.93 -34.60 -26.77
C VAL A 4 1.85 -34.89 -27.83
N GLY A 5 1.72 -33.96 -28.77
CA GLY A 5 1.15 -34.15 -30.08
C GLY A 5 -0.37 -34.17 -30.16
N SER A 6 -0.96 -33.03 -30.45
CA SER A 6 -2.02 -32.79 -31.44
C SER A 6 -2.56 -31.35 -31.29
N GLU A 7 -2.90 -30.73 -32.39
CA GLU A 7 -3.65 -29.48 -32.48
C GLU A 7 -5.04 -29.68 -31.85
N MET A 8 -5.16 -29.35 -30.53
CA MET A 8 -6.47 -29.38 -29.87
C MET A 8 -6.75 -28.08 -29.10
N CYS A 9 -8.06 -27.75 -29.02
CA CYS A 9 -8.58 -26.53 -28.46
C CYS A 9 -8.13 -26.31 -27.02
N ILE A 10 -7.67 -25.09 -26.66
CA ILE A 10 -7.26 -24.67 -25.32
C ILE A 10 -8.28 -25.04 -24.26
N ARG A 11 -9.59 -24.90 -24.61
CA ARG A 11 -10.68 -25.05 -23.66
C ARG A 11 -10.75 -26.44 -23.03
N ASP A 12 -10.32 -27.47 -23.74
CA ASP A 12 -10.54 -28.84 -23.28
C ASP A 12 -9.28 -29.50 -22.65
N ARG A 13 -8.07 -29.02 -22.99
CA ARG A 13 -6.81 -29.62 -22.47
C ARG A 13 -6.14 -28.82 -21.36
N TYR A 14 -6.12 -27.48 -21.41
CA TYR A 14 -5.53 -26.72 -20.31
C TYR A 14 -6.33 -26.85 -19.01
N LYS A 15 -7.65 -27.00 -19.08
CA LYS A 15 -8.50 -27.24 -17.91
C LYS A 15 -8.11 -28.51 -17.14
N THR A 16 -7.58 -29.51 -17.81
CA THR A 16 -7.12 -30.75 -17.16
C THR A 16 -5.81 -30.58 -16.40
N LEU A 17 -5.14 -29.43 -16.52
CA LEU A 17 -3.91 -29.13 -15.79
C LEU A 17 -4.18 -28.54 -14.39
N GLY A 18 -5.42 -28.27 -14.02
CA GLY A 18 -5.76 -27.88 -12.65
C GLY A 18 -5.39 -28.99 -11.67
N GLY A 19 -4.77 -28.62 -10.53
CA GLY A 19 -4.36 -29.58 -9.51
C GLY A 19 -2.99 -29.28 -8.92
N SER A 20 -2.40 -30.26 -8.25
CA SER A 20 -1.13 -30.15 -7.54
C SER A 20 -0.04 -31.01 -8.16
N TYR A 21 1.18 -30.50 -8.24
CA TYR A 21 2.33 -31.14 -8.85
C TYR A 21 3.55 -31.06 -7.93
N SER A 22 4.09 -32.19 -7.53
CA SER A 22 5.27 -32.26 -6.66
C SER A 22 6.57 -32.09 -7.46
N PHE A 23 7.40 -31.14 -7.03
CA PHE A 23 8.76 -30.88 -7.54
C PHE A 23 9.83 -31.22 -6.48
N GLY A 24 9.55 -32.16 -5.61
CA GLY A 24 10.47 -32.59 -4.56
C GLY A 24 10.47 -31.65 -3.35
N ASN A 25 11.09 -30.48 -3.47
CA ASN A 25 11.20 -29.53 -2.36
C ASN A 25 9.98 -28.63 -2.19
N TYR A 26 9.17 -28.48 -3.23
CA TYR A 26 7.95 -27.67 -3.24
C TYR A 26 6.84 -28.35 -4.04
N ILE A 27 5.63 -27.85 -3.87
CA ILE A 27 4.46 -28.25 -4.64
C ILE A 27 4.00 -27.03 -5.45
N LEU A 28 3.78 -27.23 -6.75
CA LEU A 28 3.11 -26.26 -7.62
C LEU A 28 1.62 -26.59 -7.67
N TYR A 29 0.79 -25.64 -7.32
CA TYR A 29 -0.66 -25.73 -7.50
C TYR A 29 -1.10 -24.88 -8.70
N ILE A 30 -2.00 -25.40 -9.50
CA ILE A 30 -2.72 -24.69 -10.55
C ILE A 30 -4.17 -24.58 -10.08
N ASP A 31 -4.50 -23.44 -9.45
CA ASP A 31 -5.78 -23.22 -8.77
C ASP A 31 -6.91 -22.91 -9.74
N HIS A 32 -6.57 -22.17 -10.80
CA HIS A 32 -7.52 -21.79 -11.85
C HIS A 32 -6.82 -21.76 -13.20
N VAL A 33 -7.46 -22.32 -14.20
CA VAL A 33 -6.98 -22.34 -15.58
C VAL A 33 -7.80 -21.36 -16.41
N GLN A 34 -7.14 -20.47 -17.13
CA GLN A 34 -7.77 -19.51 -18.05
C GLN A 34 -8.58 -20.17 -19.15
N GLY A 35 -9.66 -19.52 -19.60
CA GLY A 35 -10.52 -20.03 -20.65
C GLY A 35 -9.92 -19.88 -22.06
N ASP A 36 -9.14 -18.82 -22.30
CA ASP A 36 -8.47 -18.48 -23.55
C ASP A 36 -7.27 -17.55 -23.31
N PRO A 37 -6.40 -17.28 -24.31
CA PRO A 37 -5.19 -16.46 -24.13
C PRO A 37 -5.44 -14.98 -23.76
N PHE A 38 -6.64 -14.46 -23.99
CA PHE A 38 -7.00 -13.07 -23.74
C PHE A 38 -7.75 -12.89 -22.42
N ALA A 39 -8.28 -13.98 -21.86
CA ALA A 39 -8.94 -14.00 -20.56
C ALA A 39 -7.98 -13.64 -19.40
N SER A 40 -8.51 -13.55 -18.19
CA SER A 40 -7.68 -13.43 -16.98
C SER A 40 -6.70 -14.61 -16.90
N PRO A 41 -5.43 -14.37 -16.59
CA PRO A 41 -4.42 -15.43 -16.53
C PRO A 41 -4.79 -16.54 -15.55
N SER A 42 -4.18 -17.70 -15.73
CA SER A 42 -4.30 -18.81 -14.79
C SER A 42 -3.67 -18.41 -13.44
N ARG A 43 -4.30 -18.85 -12.34
CA ARG A 43 -3.81 -18.60 -10.98
C ARG A 43 -3.08 -19.83 -10.47
N LEU A 44 -1.89 -19.59 -9.97
CA LEU A 44 -0.99 -20.62 -9.46
C LEU A 44 -0.42 -20.20 -8.11
N HIS A 45 0.01 -21.18 -7.32
CA HIS A 45 0.88 -20.90 -6.19
C HIS A 45 1.92 -22.00 -5.99
N PHE A 46 3.04 -21.59 -5.41
CA PHE A 46 4.01 -22.50 -4.83
C PHE A 46 3.69 -22.72 -3.36
N GLU A 47 3.86 -23.94 -2.90
CA GLU A 47 3.79 -24.32 -1.49
C GLU A 47 5.10 -24.97 -1.06
N VAL A 48 5.68 -24.49 0.04
CA VAL A 48 6.87 -25.05 0.67
C VAL A 48 6.58 -25.33 2.13
N LYS A 49 6.85 -26.54 2.61
CA LYS A 49 6.73 -26.89 4.03
C LYS A 49 7.69 -26.06 4.89
N ARG A 50 7.29 -25.76 6.13
CA ARG A 50 8.05 -24.95 7.08
C ARG A 50 9.48 -25.48 7.28
N ASP A 51 9.68 -26.78 7.39
CA ASP A 51 10.97 -27.42 7.60
C ASP A 51 11.90 -27.36 6.38
N ARG A 52 11.42 -26.90 5.22
CA ARG A 52 12.17 -26.90 3.96
C ARG A 52 12.59 -25.54 3.44
N HIS A 53 11.84 -24.46 3.72
CA HIS A 53 12.16 -23.14 3.18
C HIS A 53 13.43 -22.54 3.82
N GLY A 54 13.75 -22.89 5.08
CA GLY A 54 15.00 -22.56 5.77
C GLY A 54 15.15 -21.11 6.19
N PHE A 55 14.11 -20.27 6.13
CA PHE A 55 14.16 -18.92 6.70
C PHE A 55 14.25 -18.99 8.21
N PRO A 56 15.07 -18.13 8.87
CA PRO A 56 15.20 -18.10 10.33
C PRO A 56 13.84 -17.89 11.03
N GLU A 57 13.59 -18.67 12.06
CA GLU A 57 12.29 -18.64 12.77
C GLU A 57 12.01 -17.29 13.41
N GLU A 58 13.04 -16.62 13.92
CA GLU A 58 12.98 -15.28 14.48
C GLU A 58 12.48 -14.19 13.51
N TYR A 59 12.51 -14.44 12.20
CA TYR A 59 12.03 -13.49 11.19
C TYR A 59 10.52 -13.52 10.98
N TYR A 60 9.81 -14.51 11.54
CA TYR A 60 8.36 -14.63 11.36
C TYR A 60 7.59 -14.98 12.65
N GLN A 61 8.22 -14.87 13.82
CA GLN A 61 7.53 -15.05 15.11
C GLN A 61 6.63 -13.85 15.44
N GLU A 62 7.06 -12.63 15.12
CA GLU A 62 6.30 -11.41 15.36
C GLU A 62 5.72 -10.83 14.07
N LYS A 63 4.49 -10.28 14.13
CA LYS A 63 3.75 -9.82 12.94
C LYS A 63 4.54 -8.81 12.09
N HIS A 64 5.20 -7.83 12.70
CA HIS A 64 5.95 -6.81 11.95
C HIS A 64 7.17 -7.37 11.21
N ARG A 65 7.87 -8.34 11.80
CA ARG A 65 8.97 -9.08 11.16
C ARG A 65 8.46 -9.98 10.05
N LEU A 66 7.35 -10.68 10.30
CA LEU A 66 6.68 -11.52 9.31
C LEU A 66 6.31 -10.73 8.06
N LEU A 67 5.69 -9.55 8.21
CA LEU A 67 5.34 -8.69 7.08
C LEU A 67 6.59 -8.22 6.29
N ALA A 68 7.69 -7.91 6.98
CA ALA A 68 8.95 -7.56 6.35
C ALA A 68 9.55 -8.75 5.57
N LEU A 69 9.48 -9.96 6.12
CA LEU A 69 9.91 -11.18 5.44
C LEU A 69 9.08 -11.47 4.19
N GLU A 70 7.76 -11.44 4.30
CA GLU A 70 6.83 -11.66 3.17
C GLU A 70 7.06 -10.65 2.04
N ASP A 71 7.26 -9.38 2.38
CA ASP A 71 7.58 -8.32 1.42
C ASP A 71 8.94 -8.57 0.75
N GLN A 72 9.95 -9.02 1.47
CA GLN A 72 11.27 -9.34 0.89
C GLN A 72 11.24 -10.56 -0.01
N VAL A 73 10.49 -11.59 0.32
CA VAL A 73 10.29 -12.76 -0.55
C VAL A 73 9.56 -12.35 -1.83
N LEU A 74 8.53 -11.50 -1.74
CA LEU A 74 7.84 -10.94 -2.90
C LEU A 74 8.80 -10.15 -3.81
N ARG A 75 9.64 -9.28 -3.21
CA ARG A 75 10.64 -8.49 -3.96
C ARG A 75 11.69 -9.37 -4.62
N ARG A 76 12.11 -10.44 -3.95
CA ARG A 76 13.01 -11.41 -4.52
C ARG A 76 12.39 -12.10 -5.74
N PHE A 77 11.15 -12.54 -5.65
CA PHE A 77 10.43 -13.12 -6.79
C PHE A 77 10.31 -12.12 -7.96
N LEU A 78 9.95 -10.88 -7.68
CA LEU A 78 9.88 -9.81 -8.69
C LEU A 78 11.25 -9.54 -9.34
N TYR A 79 12.34 -9.62 -8.58
CA TYR A 79 13.69 -9.47 -9.10
C TYR A 79 14.04 -10.63 -10.04
N GLU A 80 13.86 -11.88 -9.60
CA GLU A 80 14.12 -13.08 -10.41
C GLU A 80 13.28 -13.08 -11.69
N LEU A 81 12.01 -12.68 -11.58
CA LEU A 81 11.11 -12.59 -12.73
C LEU A 81 11.60 -11.59 -13.80
N ARG A 82 12.27 -10.51 -13.39
CA ARG A 82 12.88 -9.54 -14.32
C ARG A 82 14.12 -10.04 -15.02
N GLN A 83 14.82 -11.02 -14.45
CA GLN A 83 16.03 -11.64 -15.05
C GLN A 83 15.68 -12.68 -16.12
N ILE A 84 14.43 -13.15 -16.16
CA ILE A 84 14.00 -14.13 -17.15
C ILE A 84 13.88 -13.47 -18.53
N ASP A 85 14.52 -14.09 -19.52
CA ASP A 85 14.36 -13.68 -20.91
C ASP A 85 12.89 -13.84 -21.36
N LYS A 86 12.31 -12.76 -21.82
CA LYS A 86 10.87 -12.66 -22.16
C LYS A 86 10.55 -13.14 -23.58
N GLY A 87 11.38 -14.00 -24.17
CA GLY A 87 11.21 -14.53 -25.52
C GLY A 87 10.01 -15.46 -25.71
N PHE A 88 8.89 -15.22 -25.01
CA PHE A 88 7.67 -16.04 -25.17
C PHE A 88 6.92 -15.71 -26.43
N MET A 89 6.60 -16.76 -27.21
CA MET A 89 5.77 -16.66 -28.40
C MET A 89 4.33 -17.07 -28.08
N GLY A 90 3.36 -16.29 -28.55
CA GLY A 90 1.94 -16.60 -28.35
C GLY A 90 1.03 -15.37 -28.55
N SER A 91 -0.26 -15.58 -28.37
CA SER A 91 -1.28 -14.54 -28.44
C SER A 91 -1.66 -14.01 -27.05
N GLY A 92 -2.09 -12.77 -26.96
CA GLY A 92 -2.64 -12.21 -25.73
C GLY A 92 -1.62 -12.19 -24.57
N LYS A 93 -1.97 -12.84 -23.46
CA LYS A 93 -1.15 -12.90 -22.24
C LYS A 93 -0.23 -14.12 -22.16
N SER A 94 -0.09 -14.85 -23.27
CA SER A 94 0.71 -16.11 -23.34
C SER A 94 2.11 -15.94 -22.79
N GLY A 95 2.53 -16.86 -21.90
CA GLY A 95 3.85 -16.87 -21.27
C GLY A 95 4.12 -15.77 -20.25
N ARG A 96 3.19 -14.86 -20.04
CA ARG A 96 3.36 -13.78 -19.08
C ARG A 96 3.12 -14.26 -17.65
N ILE A 97 4.14 -14.13 -16.80
CA ILE A 97 4.04 -14.38 -15.36
C ILE A 97 3.88 -13.00 -14.67
N THR A 98 2.91 -12.88 -13.78
CA THR A 98 2.63 -11.65 -13.02
C THR A 98 2.35 -11.97 -11.56
N ILE A 99 2.73 -11.05 -10.69
CA ILE A 99 2.47 -11.11 -9.26
C ILE A 99 2.11 -9.70 -8.78
N CYS A 100 1.50 -9.59 -7.62
CA CYS A 100 1.22 -8.32 -6.97
C CYS A 100 2.48 -7.42 -6.97
N PRO A 101 2.40 -6.17 -7.44
CA PRO A 101 3.55 -5.26 -7.45
C PRO A 101 3.93 -4.87 -6.01
N ALA A 102 5.23 -4.63 -5.81
CA ALA A 102 5.77 -4.04 -4.59
C ALA A 102 6.24 -2.61 -4.88
N ASN A 103 5.78 -1.66 -4.08
CA ASN A 103 6.17 -0.25 -4.11
C ASN A 103 7.21 0.06 -3.01
N GLN A 104 7.38 1.34 -2.62
CA GLN A 104 8.34 1.75 -1.58
C GLN A 104 7.85 1.49 -0.15
N THR A 105 6.62 0.99 0.03
CA THR A 105 6.05 0.67 1.33
C THR A 105 5.89 -0.83 1.54
N VAL A 106 6.01 -1.27 2.79
CA VAL A 106 5.71 -2.62 3.23
C VAL A 106 4.22 -2.70 3.58
N GLN A 107 3.49 -3.55 2.91
CA GLN A 107 2.04 -3.72 3.09
C GLN A 107 1.70 -5.20 3.26
N GLU A 108 0.68 -5.50 4.05
CA GLU A 108 0.14 -6.84 4.16
C GLU A 108 -0.48 -7.27 2.82
N ARG A 109 -0.03 -8.39 2.27
CA ARG A 109 -0.46 -8.91 0.97
C ARG A 109 -0.66 -10.42 1.05
N ILE A 110 -1.59 -10.93 0.25
CA ILE A 110 -1.82 -12.38 0.13
C ILE A 110 -0.88 -13.04 -0.89
N ALA A 111 0.00 -12.29 -1.55
CA ALA A 111 0.90 -12.82 -2.58
C ALA A 111 1.96 -13.75 -1.99
N VAL A 112 2.46 -13.46 -0.80
CA VAL A 112 3.34 -14.33 -0.02
C VAL A 112 2.74 -14.46 1.36
N VAL A 113 2.60 -15.67 1.86
CA VAL A 113 2.03 -15.95 3.18
C VAL A 113 2.83 -17.04 3.88
N PHE A 114 3.30 -16.75 5.09
CA PHE A 114 3.89 -17.74 5.98
C PHE A 114 2.85 -18.15 7.03
N SER A 115 2.60 -19.44 7.11
CA SER A 115 1.76 -20.05 8.14
C SER A 115 2.58 -20.90 9.10
N LYS A 116 1.94 -21.50 10.10
CA LYS A 116 2.60 -22.41 11.03
C LYS A 116 3.20 -23.66 10.35
N GLU A 117 2.65 -24.05 9.21
CA GLU A 117 2.98 -25.32 8.55
C GLU A 117 3.73 -25.13 7.24
N LYS A 118 3.50 -24.02 6.54
CA LYS A 118 3.96 -23.80 5.18
C LYS A 118 4.12 -22.34 4.82
N MET A 119 4.87 -22.10 3.75
CA MET A 119 4.91 -20.84 3.01
C MET A 119 4.21 -21.02 1.67
N GLU A 120 3.42 -20.06 1.26
CA GLU A 120 2.78 -19.99 -0.05
C GLU A 120 3.21 -18.73 -0.80
N LEU A 121 3.44 -18.84 -2.11
CA LEU A 121 3.67 -17.72 -3.01
C LEU A 121 2.71 -17.82 -4.19
N ARG A 122 1.81 -16.85 -4.32
CA ARG A 122 0.73 -16.81 -5.30
C ARG A 122 1.06 -15.87 -6.44
N PHE A 123 0.87 -16.34 -7.67
CA PHE A 123 1.12 -15.58 -8.89
C PHE A 123 0.16 -15.97 -10.01
N GLU A 124 0.17 -15.21 -11.08
CA GLU A 124 -0.61 -15.49 -12.28
C GLU A 124 0.32 -15.84 -13.44
N MET A 125 -0.13 -16.75 -14.31
CA MET A 125 0.60 -17.13 -15.51
C MET A 125 -0.34 -17.29 -16.70
N GLY A 126 -0.05 -16.58 -17.78
CA GLY A 126 -0.72 -16.79 -19.06
C GLY A 126 -0.26 -18.09 -19.71
N PHE A 127 -1.13 -19.08 -19.86
CA PHE A 127 -0.77 -20.34 -20.51
C PHE A 127 -0.54 -20.12 -21.99
N PRO A 128 0.59 -20.58 -22.55
CA PRO A 128 1.01 -20.29 -23.90
C PRO A 128 0.08 -20.86 -24.97
N ALA A 129 -0.42 -19.99 -25.84
CA ALA A 129 -1.26 -20.38 -26.94
C ALA A 129 -1.17 -19.38 -28.12
N ARG A 130 -1.48 -19.84 -29.32
CA ARG A 130 -1.66 -19.01 -30.50
C ARG A 130 -3.09 -19.19 -31.02
N GLY A 131 -3.91 -18.15 -30.83
CA GLY A 131 -5.35 -18.26 -31.03
C GLY A 131 -5.92 -19.38 -30.16
N ARG A 132 -6.47 -20.44 -30.78
CA ARG A 132 -7.01 -21.61 -30.08
C ARG A 132 -6.04 -22.79 -29.94
N THR A 133 -4.82 -22.66 -30.46
CA THR A 133 -3.83 -23.75 -30.45
C THR A 133 -2.88 -23.62 -29.27
N ILE A 134 -2.73 -24.68 -28.49
CA ILE A 134 -1.81 -24.79 -27.37
C ILE A 134 -0.37 -24.82 -27.88
N LEU A 135 0.51 -24.01 -27.27
CA LEU A 135 1.95 -24.06 -27.52
C LEU A 135 2.62 -24.95 -26.45
N ALA A 136 2.54 -26.27 -26.64
CA ALA A 136 2.97 -27.25 -25.67
C ALA A 136 4.46 -27.13 -25.29
N LYS A 137 5.35 -26.86 -26.27
CA LYS A 137 6.79 -26.67 -26.01
C LYS A 137 7.07 -25.44 -25.12
N GLU A 138 6.36 -24.35 -25.36
CA GLU A 138 6.48 -23.15 -24.51
C GLU A 138 5.96 -23.41 -23.09
N MET A 139 4.85 -24.17 -22.97
CA MET A 139 4.35 -24.57 -21.66
C MET A 139 5.32 -25.48 -20.91
N GLN A 140 5.95 -26.44 -21.61
CA GLN A 140 7.00 -27.28 -21.01
C GLN A 140 8.18 -26.45 -20.51
N LYS A 141 8.68 -25.49 -21.30
CA LYS A 141 9.74 -24.56 -20.89
C LYS A 141 9.36 -23.76 -19.64
N LEU A 142 8.11 -23.24 -19.59
CA LEU A 142 7.63 -22.52 -18.42
C LEU A 142 7.62 -23.40 -17.18
N VAL A 143 7.03 -24.59 -17.26
CA VAL A 143 6.78 -25.45 -16.09
C VAL A 143 8.05 -26.16 -15.62
N PHE A 144 8.92 -26.58 -16.53
CA PHE A 144 10.07 -27.42 -16.17
C PHE A 144 11.41 -26.70 -16.12
N ASP A 145 11.52 -25.49 -16.70
CA ASP A 145 12.76 -24.72 -16.65
C ASP A 145 12.57 -23.43 -15.83
N ILE A 146 11.56 -22.61 -16.17
CA ILE A 146 11.41 -21.26 -15.60
C ILE A 146 10.80 -21.27 -14.21
N LEU A 147 9.67 -21.95 -14.00
CA LEU A 147 9.04 -22.01 -12.68
C LEU A 147 9.94 -22.68 -11.63
N PRO A 148 10.67 -23.77 -11.91
CA PRO A 148 11.64 -24.32 -10.97
C PRO A 148 12.76 -23.35 -10.62
N GLN A 149 13.31 -22.61 -11.58
CA GLN A 149 14.34 -21.59 -11.32
C GLN A 149 13.81 -20.48 -10.43
N LEU A 150 12.61 -19.96 -10.70
CA LEU A 150 11.95 -18.97 -9.85
C LEU A 150 11.72 -19.49 -8.43
N ALA A 151 11.23 -20.71 -8.30
CA ALA A 151 10.98 -21.35 -7.01
C ALA A 151 12.28 -21.53 -6.21
N GLU A 152 13.31 -22.12 -6.79
CA GLU A 152 14.58 -22.37 -6.11
C GLU A 152 15.28 -21.08 -5.68
N ASN A 153 15.29 -20.04 -6.52
CA ASN A 153 15.95 -18.76 -6.22
C ASN A 153 15.16 -17.88 -5.22
N THR A 154 13.86 -18.13 -5.06
CA THR A 154 13.01 -17.30 -4.23
C THR A 154 12.65 -17.95 -2.90
N LEU A 155 12.19 -19.22 -2.93
CA LEU A 155 11.49 -19.84 -1.80
C LEU A 155 12.43 -20.47 -0.78
N PHE A 156 13.72 -20.62 -1.11
CA PHE A 156 14.69 -21.31 -0.25
C PHE A 156 15.80 -20.38 0.21
N TYR A 157 15.83 -20.08 1.51
CA TYR A 157 16.82 -19.18 2.11
C TYR A 157 18.27 -19.60 1.84
N ARG A 158 18.55 -20.91 1.77
CA ARG A 158 19.88 -21.43 1.45
C ARG A 158 20.42 -20.94 0.10
N ASN A 159 19.54 -20.69 -0.88
CA ASN A 159 19.90 -20.25 -2.23
C ASN A 159 20.06 -18.74 -2.37
N TRP A 160 19.74 -17.98 -1.31
CA TRP A 160 19.99 -16.55 -1.30
C TRP A 160 21.48 -16.28 -1.06
N ASP A 161 22.06 -15.40 -1.87
CA ASP A 161 23.45 -14.97 -1.67
C ASP A 161 23.61 -14.11 -0.41
N THR A 162 24.86 -13.93 0.03
CA THR A 162 25.19 -13.18 1.25
C THR A 162 24.65 -11.75 1.23
N LYS A 163 24.63 -11.08 0.07
CA LYS A 163 24.11 -9.72 -0.06
C LYS A 163 22.60 -9.67 0.19
N ASN A 164 21.86 -10.59 -0.40
CA ASN A 164 20.40 -10.66 -0.24
C ASN A 164 20.01 -11.09 1.17
N LYS A 165 20.76 -12.01 1.80
CA LYS A 165 20.56 -12.37 3.22
C LYS A 165 20.78 -11.18 4.14
N LYS A 166 21.85 -10.41 3.93
CA LYS A 166 22.11 -9.17 4.69
C LYS A 166 21.03 -8.10 4.48
N TYR A 167 20.53 -7.98 3.26
CA TYR A 167 19.45 -7.02 2.97
C TYR A 167 18.14 -7.43 3.66
N LEU A 168 17.81 -8.72 3.69
CA LEU A 168 16.68 -9.25 4.46
C LEU A 168 16.83 -8.95 5.95
N GLU A 169 17.99 -9.23 6.53
CA GLU A 169 18.26 -8.93 7.95
C GLU A 169 18.07 -7.43 8.25
N GLN A 170 18.59 -6.55 7.39
CA GLN A 170 18.37 -5.10 7.52
C GLN A 170 16.90 -4.72 7.44
N ALA A 171 16.10 -5.38 6.58
CA ALA A 171 14.66 -5.13 6.49
C ALA A 171 13.92 -5.57 7.77
N ILE A 172 14.34 -6.68 8.39
CA ILE A 172 13.81 -7.16 9.68
C ILE A 172 14.16 -6.17 10.79
N PHE A 173 15.42 -5.73 10.89
CA PHE A 173 15.85 -4.74 11.87
C PHE A 173 15.16 -3.39 11.71
N LEU A 174 14.96 -2.95 10.47
CA LEU A 174 14.18 -1.75 10.19
C LEU A 174 12.72 -1.90 10.64
N ALA A 175 12.12 -3.07 10.46
CA ALA A 175 10.76 -3.32 10.94
C ALA A 175 10.64 -3.26 12.47
N ASP A 176 11.65 -3.74 13.21
CA ASP A 176 11.75 -3.59 14.67
C ASP A 176 11.82 -2.11 15.06
N ASP A 177 12.72 -1.35 14.41
CA ASP A 177 12.90 0.08 14.67
C ASP A 177 11.61 0.86 14.40
N GLN A 178 10.92 0.57 13.30
CA GLN A 178 9.66 1.22 12.92
C GLN A 178 8.52 0.87 13.89
N LYS A 179 8.49 -0.36 14.42
CA LYS A 179 7.53 -0.76 15.47
C LYS A 179 7.77 0.08 16.74
N VAL A 180 9.01 0.13 17.23
CA VAL A 180 9.36 0.91 18.43
C VAL A 180 9.06 2.38 18.22
N LEU A 181 9.37 2.94 17.05
CA LEU A 181 9.07 4.35 16.73
C LEU A 181 7.57 4.65 16.80
N ARG A 182 6.70 3.74 16.31
CA ARG A 182 5.23 3.88 16.44
C ARG A 182 4.74 3.75 17.89
N GLU A 183 5.38 2.92 18.71
CA GLU A 183 5.08 2.83 20.14
C GLU A 183 5.46 4.12 20.87
N GLU A 184 6.60 4.74 20.48
CA GLU A 184 7.02 6.04 21.01
C GLU A 184 6.08 7.19 20.64
N LEU A 185 5.44 7.17 19.45
CA LEU A 185 4.39 8.14 19.12
C LEU A 185 3.30 8.13 20.20
N LYS A 186 2.76 6.96 20.51
CA LYS A 186 1.68 6.81 21.50
C LYS A 186 2.12 7.25 22.91
N LYS A 187 3.32 6.85 23.34
CA LYS A 187 3.85 7.21 24.67
C LYS A 187 4.05 8.70 24.85
N ARG A 188 4.32 9.44 23.76
CA ARG A 188 4.62 10.87 23.79
C ARG A 188 3.45 11.74 23.32
N ASN A 189 2.26 11.18 23.08
CA ASN A 189 1.09 11.85 22.52
C ASN A 189 1.44 12.57 21.19
N LEU A 190 2.06 11.81 20.27
CA LEU A 190 2.41 12.26 18.93
C LEU A 190 1.58 11.53 17.90
N THR A 191 1.20 12.23 16.84
CA THR A 191 0.51 11.66 15.68
C THR A 191 1.47 11.23 14.57
N ALA A 192 2.66 11.82 14.52
CA ALA A 192 3.65 11.49 13.51
C ALA A 192 5.08 11.87 13.95
N PHE A 193 6.06 11.27 13.27
CA PHE A 193 7.48 11.59 13.39
C PHE A 193 8.13 11.64 12.02
N VAL A 194 9.00 12.61 11.78
CA VAL A 194 9.78 12.77 10.56
C VAL A 194 11.25 12.92 10.94
N ALA A 195 12.05 11.91 10.63
CA ALA A 195 13.49 11.92 10.96
C ALA A 195 14.26 13.00 10.20
N ASP A 196 15.22 13.61 10.85
CA ASP A 196 16.23 14.45 10.20
C ASP A 196 17.02 13.63 9.18
N GLY A 197 17.32 14.22 8.04
CA GLY A 197 17.98 13.52 6.92
C GLY A 197 17.04 12.74 6.00
N ALA A 198 15.75 12.64 6.31
CA ALA A 198 14.78 11.96 5.44
C ALA A 198 14.66 12.65 4.07
N ILE A 199 14.51 11.84 3.01
CA ILE A 199 14.26 12.31 1.63
C ILE A 199 12.77 12.24 1.37
N LEU A 200 12.09 13.36 1.57
CA LEU A 200 10.63 13.42 1.43
C LEU A 200 10.16 13.49 -0.03
N PRO A 201 10.80 14.24 -0.97
CA PRO A 201 10.36 14.33 -2.34
C PRO A 201 10.53 13.01 -3.11
N ARG A 202 9.65 12.79 -4.09
CA ARG A 202 9.70 11.67 -5.05
C ARG A 202 10.17 12.15 -6.42
N GLU A 203 10.70 11.22 -7.25
CA GLU A 203 11.24 11.54 -8.58
C GLU A 203 10.22 12.26 -9.47
N SER A 204 8.94 11.89 -9.37
CA SER A 204 7.84 12.50 -10.14
C SER A 204 6.49 12.24 -9.47
N GLY A 205 5.43 12.82 -10.02
CA GLY A 205 4.06 12.60 -9.54
C GLY A 205 3.54 11.17 -9.71
N VAL A 206 4.19 10.36 -10.55
CA VAL A 206 3.82 8.96 -10.84
C VAL A 206 4.85 7.95 -10.33
N SER A 207 6.00 8.41 -9.81
CA SER A 207 7.05 7.56 -9.22
C SER A 207 7.04 7.71 -7.71
N ASP A 208 7.06 6.59 -7.00
CA ASP A 208 7.19 6.54 -5.55
C ASP A 208 8.66 6.47 -5.07
N ARG A 209 9.63 6.48 -6.01
CA ARG A 209 11.06 6.45 -5.70
C ARG A 209 11.55 7.77 -5.13
N PRO A 210 12.54 7.75 -4.21
CA PRO A 210 13.12 8.98 -3.67
C PRO A 210 13.77 9.82 -4.76
N MET A 211 13.57 11.16 -4.70
CA MET A 211 14.20 12.10 -5.60
C MET A 211 15.70 12.15 -5.34
N ARG A 212 16.50 11.95 -6.38
CA ARG A 212 17.96 12.08 -6.29
C ARG A 212 18.37 13.53 -6.10
N GLY A 213 19.30 13.78 -5.19
CA GLY A 213 19.80 15.13 -4.90
C GLY A 213 18.80 16.06 -4.22
N ALA A 214 17.70 15.52 -3.68
CA ALA A 214 16.78 16.31 -2.89
C ALA A 214 17.43 16.81 -1.59
N VAL A 215 16.98 17.98 -1.12
CA VAL A 215 17.39 18.52 0.18
C VAL A 215 16.83 17.62 1.29
N PRO A 216 17.68 17.07 2.18
CA PRO A 216 17.24 16.27 3.31
C PRO A 216 16.36 17.11 4.26
N PHE A 217 15.38 16.45 4.87
CA PHE A 217 14.54 17.09 5.88
C PHE A 217 15.36 17.48 7.12
N ALA A 218 15.05 18.64 7.68
CA ALA A 218 15.60 19.11 8.95
C ALA A 218 14.46 19.60 9.84
N SER A 219 14.38 19.08 11.06
CA SER A 219 13.32 19.43 12.02
C SER A 219 13.51 20.85 12.58
N PRO A 220 12.40 21.61 12.75
CA PRO A 220 12.45 22.85 13.51
C PRO A 220 12.80 22.58 14.98
N GLU A 221 13.60 23.46 15.60
CA GLU A 221 14.07 23.26 16.97
C GLU A 221 12.92 23.06 17.98
N SER A 222 11.83 23.78 17.79
CA SER A 222 10.67 23.72 18.69
C SER A 222 9.92 22.39 18.68
N MET A 223 10.11 21.57 17.64
CA MET A 223 9.46 20.26 17.48
C MET A 223 10.46 19.10 17.44
N ARG A 224 11.74 19.41 17.64
CA ARG A 224 12.81 18.41 17.58
C ARG A 224 12.79 17.51 18.81
N ILE A 225 12.80 16.22 18.57
CA ILE A 225 12.88 15.18 19.59
C ILE A 225 13.90 14.10 19.20
N ASP A 226 14.41 13.42 20.20
CA ASP A 226 15.27 12.24 20.06
C ASP A 226 14.48 10.99 20.42
N VAL A 227 14.64 9.93 19.64
CA VAL A 227 14.08 8.61 19.88
C VAL A 227 15.20 7.59 19.82
N GLU A 228 15.26 6.70 20.80
CA GLU A 228 16.22 5.58 20.82
C GLU A 228 15.57 4.35 20.20
N LEU A 229 16.20 3.80 19.15
CA LEU A 229 15.73 2.67 18.39
C LEU A 229 16.64 1.45 18.58
N PRO A 230 16.11 0.21 18.55
CA PRO A 230 16.86 -1.00 18.87
C PRO A 230 18.10 -1.24 18.01
N HIS A 231 18.02 -0.97 16.73
CA HIS A 231 19.09 -1.27 15.76
C HIS A 231 19.74 -0.01 15.21
N LYS A 232 18.97 1.05 14.97
CA LYS A 232 19.49 2.32 14.46
C LYS A 232 20.17 3.16 15.53
N GLY A 233 19.84 2.93 16.83
CA GLY A 233 20.24 3.77 17.93
C GLY A 233 19.47 5.09 17.94
N LYS A 234 20.12 6.15 18.36
CA LYS A 234 19.51 7.48 18.49
C LYS A 234 19.15 8.08 17.12
N VAL A 235 17.87 8.42 16.93
CA VAL A 235 17.35 9.13 15.76
C VAL A 235 16.72 10.43 16.22
N THR A 236 17.15 11.54 15.63
CA THR A 236 16.60 12.88 15.86
C THR A 236 15.62 13.23 14.75
N GLY A 237 14.54 13.94 15.07
CA GLY A 237 13.56 14.35 14.07
C GLY A 237 12.45 15.21 14.66
N MET A 238 11.48 15.57 13.82
CA MET A 238 10.30 16.34 14.18
C MET A 238 9.21 15.42 14.72
N GLY A 239 8.82 15.61 15.97
CA GLY A 239 7.59 15.03 16.54
C GLY A 239 6.40 15.96 16.30
N ILE A 240 5.34 15.44 15.70
CA ILE A 240 4.09 16.18 15.50
C ILE A 240 3.12 15.78 16.61
N PRO A 241 2.75 16.71 17.52
CA PRO A 241 1.89 16.39 18.65
C PRO A 241 0.44 16.12 18.22
N GLU A 242 -0.30 15.42 19.05
CA GLU A 242 -1.74 15.34 18.96
C GLU A 242 -2.36 16.74 19.01
N GLY A 243 -3.52 16.90 18.39
CA GLY A 243 -4.23 18.16 18.28
C GLY A 243 -4.23 18.74 16.88
N ILE A 244 -4.37 20.06 16.77
CA ILE A 244 -4.49 20.75 15.49
C ILE A 244 -3.13 21.30 15.07
N THR A 245 -2.50 20.68 14.07
CA THR A 245 -1.25 21.15 13.45
C THR A 245 -1.54 21.77 12.10
N VAL A 246 -1.05 22.99 11.87
CA VAL A 246 -1.20 23.72 10.60
C VAL A 246 0.16 23.83 9.91
N ILE A 247 0.25 23.29 8.68
CA ILE A 247 1.43 23.37 7.84
C ILE A 247 1.28 24.58 6.92
N VAL A 248 2.05 25.64 7.16
CA VAL A 248 2.00 26.90 6.41
C VAL A 248 3.29 27.13 5.62
N GLY A 249 3.18 27.91 4.53
CA GLY A 249 4.33 28.29 3.70
C GLY A 249 3.89 28.75 2.31
N GLY A 250 4.78 29.36 1.57
CA GLY A 250 4.55 29.80 0.18
C GLY A 250 4.40 28.63 -0.81
N GLY A 251 4.08 28.95 -2.05
CA GLY A 251 4.09 27.98 -3.15
C GLY A 251 5.47 27.32 -3.28
N TYR A 252 5.49 26.03 -3.62
CA TYR A 252 6.72 25.23 -3.81
C TYR A 252 7.65 25.10 -2.59
N HIS A 253 7.20 25.43 -1.39
CA HIS A 253 7.97 25.28 -0.14
C HIS A 253 7.86 23.90 0.50
N GLY A 254 7.34 22.90 -0.19
CA GLY A 254 7.33 21.51 0.28
C GLY A 254 6.17 21.11 1.20
N LYS A 255 5.14 21.97 1.41
CA LYS A 255 3.95 21.65 2.23
C LYS A 255 3.29 20.32 1.83
N SER A 256 2.88 20.22 0.55
CA SER A 256 2.23 19.01 0.02
C SER A 256 3.19 17.81 -0.02
N THR A 257 4.52 18.04 -0.11
CA THR A 257 5.53 16.98 -0.01
C THR A 257 5.58 16.40 1.39
N LEU A 258 5.58 17.25 2.42
CA LEU A 258 5.53 16.82 3.82
C LEU A 258 4.21 16.08 4.10
N LEU A 259 3.07 16.65 3.69
CA LEU A 259 1.77 16.03 3.89
C LEU A 259 1.68 14.64 3.21
N LYS A 260 2.16 14.50 1.96
CA LYS A 260 2.25 13.21 1.28
C LYS A 260 3.20 12.22 1.98
N ALA A 261 4.27 12.70 2.60
CA ALA A 261 5.15 11.85 3.39
C ALA A 261 4.45 11.32 4.64
N LEU A 262 3.68 12.16 5.33
CA LEU A 262 2.84 11.76 6.47
C LEU A 262 1.72 10.80 6.06
N GLU A 263 1.06 11.05 4.93
CA GLU A 263 0.04 10.18 4.34
C GLU A 263 0.59 8.76 4.09
N GLN A 264 1.80 8.65 3.54
CA GLN A 264 2.46 7.36 3.33
C GLN A 264 3.12 6.80 4.60
N GLY A 265 3.34 7.64 5.61
CA GLY A 265 3.89 7.26 6.91
C GLY A 265 3.00 6.35 7.74
N VAL A 266 1.73 6.13 7.34
CA VAL A 266 0.85 5.10 7.93
C VAL A 266 1.38 3.69 7.67
N TYR A 267 2.14 3.51 6.58
CA TYR A 267 2.84 2.28 6.23
C TYR A 267 4.31 2.32 6.65
N ASN A 268 4.93 1.17 6.83
CA ASN A 268 6.36 1.06 6.94
C ASN A 268 7.02 1.22 5.56
N HIS A 269 8.16 1.90 5.50
CA HIS A 269 8.95 2.07 4.29
C HIS A 269 10.10 1.06 4.24
N ILE A 270 10.50 0.68 3.03
CA ILE A 270 11.63 -0.24 2.82
C ILE A 270 12.98 0.44 3.04
N CYS A 271 14.04 -0.35 3.22
CA CYS A 271 15.42 0.14 3.28
C CYS A 271 15.79 0.90 1.99
N GLY A 272 16.41 2.06 2.13
CA GLY A 272 16.88 2.90 1.02
C GLY A 272 15.79 3.78 0.37
N ASP A 273 14.58 3.81 0.97
CA ASP A 273 13.50 4.67 0.50
C ASP A 273 13.68 6.16 0.84
N GLY A 274 14.49 6.47 1.85
CA GLY A 274 14.66 7.81 2.37
C GLY A 274 13.56 8.27 3.33
N ARG A 275 12.48 7.50 3.50
CA ARG A 275 11.40 7.74 4.48
C ARG A 275 11.29 6.62 5.50
N GLU A 276 12.36 5.84 5.72
CA GLU A 276 12.38 4.69 6.62
C GLU A 276 11.90 5.04 8.04
N TYR A 277 12.25 6.26 8.50
CA TYR A 277 11.88 6.79 9.79
C TYR A 277 10.92 7.97 9.69
N VAL A 278 10.04 7.94 8.70
CA VAL A 278 8.86 8.80 8.59
C VAL A 278 7.65 7.94 8.91
N VAL A 279 7.08 8.15 10.08
CA VAL A 279 5.93 7.36 10.55
C VAL A 279 4.81 8.29 11.00
N ALA A 280 3.58 7.88 10.73
CA ALA A 280 2.38 8.53 11.21
C ALA A 280 1.49 7.49 11.92
N ASP A 281 0.48 7.94 12.65
CA ASP A 281 -0.51 7.03 13.20
C ASP A 281 -1.08 6.13 12.10
N ASN A 282 -1.11 4.82 12.32
CA ASN A 282 -1.50 3.84 11.31
C ASN A 282 -2.99 3.86 10.97
N SER A 283 -3.82 4.56 11.74
CA SER A 283 -5.23 4.83 11.44
C SER A 283 -5.42 6.14 10.67
N GLY A 284 -4.33 6.85 10.32
CA GLY A 284 -4.36 8.12 9.62
C GLY A 284 -5.07 8.05 8.28
N MET A 285 -5.99 8.98 8.02
CA MET A 285 -6.77 9.07 6.78
C MET A 285 -6.64 10.44 6.13
N LYS A 286 -6.51 10.45 4.81
CA LYS A 286 -6.55 11.68 4.02
C LYS A 286 -8.00 12.00 3.66
N ILE A 287 -8.44 13.20 4.06
CA ILE A 287 -9.78 13.70 3.77
C ILE A 287 -9.72 14.64 2.56
N ARG A 288 -10.52 14.36 1.55
CA ARG A 288 -10.58 15.15 0.32
C ARG A 288 -12.01 15.29 -0.19
N ALA A 289 -12.24 16.26 -1.04
CA ALA A 289 -13.45 16.40 -1.81
C ALA A 289 -13.42 15.45 -3.03
N GLU A 290 -14.56 14.84 -3.33
CA GLU A 290 -14.74 13.92 -4.47
C GLU A 290 -16.10 14.19 -5.11
N ASP A 291 -16.12 15.06 -6.13
CA ASP A 291 -17.35 15.31 -6.88
C ASP A 291 -17.85 14.01 -7.55
N GLY A 292 -19.15 13.76 -7.43
CA GLY A 292 -19.78 12.57 -7.98
C GLY A 292 -19.66 11.30 -7.11
N ARG A 293 -19.13 11.42 -5.88
CA ARG A 293 -19.07 10.30 -4.95
C ARG A 293 -20.46 9.83 -4.53
N ASN A 294 -20.65 8.52 -4.46
CA ASN A 294 -21.81 7.93 -3.80
C ASN A 294 -21.61 7.97 -2.27
N VAL A 295 -22.60 8.51 -1.57
CA VAL A 295 -22.69 8.58 -0.10
C VAL A 295 -23.98 7.91 0.32
N LEU A 296 -23.93 7.08 1.36
CA LEU A 296 -25.09 6.35 1.88
C LEU A 296 -25.18 6.48 3.41
N HIS A 297 -26.33 6.92 3.89
CA HIS A 297 -26.70 6.92 5.31
C HIS A 297 -25.65 7.55 6.24
N THR A 298 -25.11 8.73 5.87
CA THR A 298 -24.09 9.42 6.64
C THR A 298 -24.67 10.71 7.28
N ASP A 299 -24.46 10.90 8.57
CA ASP A 299 -24.82 12.14 9.25
C ASP A 299 -23.80 13.25 8.96
N ILE A 300 -24.14 14.14 8.04
CA ILE A 300 -23.32 15.31 7.69
C ILE A 300 -23.82 16.62 8.33
N SER A 301 -24.79 16.55 9.23
CA SER A 301 -25.46 17.70 9.81
C SER A 301 -24.54 18.62 10.62
N MET A 302 -23.39 18.09 11.09
CA MET A 302 -22.35 18.91 11.72
C MET A 302 -21.82 20.00 10.79
N PHE A 303 -21.74 19.74 9.49
CA PHE A 303 -21.15 20.63 8.50
C PHE A 303 -22.17 21.23 7.53
N ILE A 304 -23.21 20.49 7.22
CA ILE A 304 -24.14 20.84 6.17
C ILE A 304 -25.57 20.73 6.69
N ASN A 305 -26.29 21.86 6.62
CA ASN A 305 -27.67 21.95 7.02
C ASN A 305 -28.49 22.68 5.94
N HIS A 306 -29.80 22.45 5.90
CA HIS A 306 -30.71 23.13 5.00
C HIS A 306 -30.35 23.06 3.51
N LEU A 307 -30.08 21.84 3.02
CA LEU A 307 -29.84 21.62 1.59
C LEU A 307 -31.03 22.12 0.75
N PRO A 308 -30.78 22.75 -0.44
CA PRO A 308 -31.84 23.38 -1.25
C PRO A 308 -32.99 22.45 -1.65
N ALA A 309 -32.71 21.15 -1.80
CA ALA A 309 -33.71 20.12 -2.14
C ALA A 309 -34.44 19.53 -0.91
N GLY A 310 -34.20 20.08 0.31
CA GLY A 310 -34.79 19.56 1.54
C GLY A 310 -34.35 18.17 1.93
N GLN A 311 -33.20 17.73 1.45
CA GLN A 311 -32.61 16.45 1.82
C GLN A 311 -32.26 16.41 3.30
N ASP A 312 -32.50 15.27 3.96
CA ASP A 312 -32.12 15.05 5.35
C ASP A 312 -30.57 14.96 5.44
N THR A 313 -29.98 15.79 6.28
CA THR A 313 -28.53 15.83 6.49
C THR A 313 -28.08 14.98 7.68
N THR A 314 -29.03 14.50 8.49
CA THR A 314 -28.77 13.56 9.58
C THR A 314 -28.73 12.10 9.10
N ASP A 315 -29.32 11.85 7.92
CA ASP A 315 -29.27 10.56 7.20
C ASP A 315 -29.10 10.81 5.70
N PHE A 316 -27.95 11.41 5.37
CA PHE A 316 -27.69 11.86 4.01
C PHE A 316 -27.31 10.70 3.08
N SER A 317 -28.01 10.64 1.96
CA SER A 317 -27.70 9.70 0.87
C SER A 317 -27.75 10.41 -0.48
N SER A 318 -26.76 10.17 -1.34
CA SER A 318 -26.67 10.72 -2.68
C SER A 318 -25.82 9.82 -3.58
N GLU A 319 -26.31 9.55 -4.79
CA GLU A 319 -25.51 8.86 -5.81
C GLU A 319 -24.45 9.76 -6.47
N ASN A 320 -24.56 11.08 -6.29
CA ASN A 320 -23.72 12.07 -6.95
C ASN A 320 -23.53 13.28 -6.01
N ALA A 321 -22.79 13.10 -4.93
CA ALA A 321 -22.51 14.14 -3.95
C ALA A 321 -21.60 15.22 -4.53
N SER A 322 -21.85 16.49 -4.19
CA SER A 322 -20.95 17.61 -4.49
C SER A 322 -19.64 17.51 -3.71
N GLY A 323 -18.62 18.27 -4.10
CA GLY A 323 -17.32 18.28 -3.40
C GLY A 323 -17.45 18.57 -1.90
N SER A 324 -18.29 19.52 -1.48
CA SER A 324 -18.47 19.85 -0.06
C SER A 324 -19.20 18.74 0.70
N THR A 325 -20.26 18.16 0.12
CA THR A 325 -21.03 17.10 0.76
C THR A 325 -20.23 15.81 0.83
N SER A 326 -19.47 15.47 -0.22
CA SER A 326 -18.58 14.31 -0.21
C SER A 326 -17.44 14.44 0.78
N GLN A 327 -16.89 15.65 0.95
CA GLN A 327 -15.82 15.90 1.92
C GLN A 327 -16.32 15.83 3.36
N ALA A 328 -17.52 16.37 3.63
CA ALA A 328 -18.18 16.24 4.92
C ALA A 328 -18.41 14.77 5.28
N ALA A 329 -18.99 13.99 4.35
CA ALA A 329 -19.20 12.56 4.53
C ALA A 329 -17.87 11.82 4.74
N ASN A 330 -16.83 12.09 3.93
CA ASN A 330 -15.52 11.47 4.05
C ASN A 330 -14.90 11.69 5.45
N LEU A 331 -15.05 12.88 6.01
CA LEU A 331 -14.55 13.19 7.36
C LEU A 331 -15.31 12.39 8.43
N ILE A 332 -16.63 12.38 8.38
CA ILE A 332 -17.46 11.64 9.36
C ILE A 332 -17.18 10.14 9.27
N GLU A 333 -17.19 9.58 8.06
CA GLU A 333 -16.90 8.15 7.84
C GLU A 333 -15.49 7.76 8.32
N ALA A 334 -14.50 8.64 8.15
CA ALA A 334 -13.15 8.39 8.65
C ALA A 334 -13.12 8.33 10.19
N VAL A 335 -13.83 9.21 10.87
CA VAL A 335 -13.96 9.21 12.33
C VAL A 335 -14.70 7.96 12.81
N GLU A 336 -15.82 7.62 12.17
CA GLU A 336 -16.59 6.40 12.47
C GLU A 336 -15.78 5.13 12.28
N ALA A 337 -14.87 5.13 11.29
CA ALA A 337 -13.91 4.04 11.06
C ALA A 337 -12.75 4.02 12.09
N GLY A 338 -12.68 4.98 13.01
CA GLY A 338 -11.68 5.03 14.07
C GLY A 338 -10.37 5.70 13.66
N ALA A 339 -10.39 6.66 12.73
CA ALA A 339 -9.20 7.42 12.36
C ALA A 339 -8.70 8.28 13.54
N GLY A 340 -7.47 8.05 14.00
CA GLY A 340 -6.80 8.86 15.02
C GLY A 340 -6.00 10.04 14.45
N LEU A 341 -5.89 10.13 13.12
CA LEU A 341 -5.23 11.24 12.43
C LEU A 341 -5.97 11.56 11.13
N LEU A 342 -6.35 12.82 10.96
CA LEU A 342 -6.96 13.32 9.73
C LEU A 342 -5.98 14.25 9.02
N LEU A 343 -5.70 13.98 7.75
CA LEU A 343 -4.81 14.75 6.89
C LEU A 343 -5.63 15.49 5.83
N LEU A 344 -5.53 16.80 5.82
CA LEU A 344 -6.27 17.65 4.88
C LEU A 344 -5.30 18.52 4.07
N ASP A 345 -5.55 18.63 2.77
CA ASP A 345 -4.77 19.42 1.83
C ASP A 345 -5.71 20.43 1.14
N GLU A 346 -5.31 21.68 1.11
CA GLU A 346 -6.06 22.76 0.47
C GLU A 346 -6.36 22.43 -1.00
N ASP A 347 -5.37 21.91 -1.73
CA ASP A 347 -5.47 21.60 -3.16
C ASP A 347 -6.48 20.47 -3.49
N THR A 348 -6.82 19.64 -2.52
CA THR A 348 -7.75 18.51 -2.67
C THR A 348 -9.04 18.67 -1.89
N SER A 349 -9.27 19.84 -1.33
CA SER A 349 -10.44 20.17 -0.51
C SER A 349 -11.40 21.11 -1.25
N ALA A 350 -12.69 20.99 -0.97
CA ALA A 350 -13.67 21.98 -1.40
C ALA A 350 -13.47 23.29 -0.63
N THR A 351 -13.20 24.39 -1.34
CA THR A 351 -12.85 25.67 -0.71
C THR A 351 -13.93 26.16 0.25
N ASN A 352 -15.20 26.06 -0.12
CA ASN A 352 -16.34 26.47 0.70
C ASN A 352 -16.55 25.57 1.95
N PHE A 353 -16.09 24.33 1.90
CA PHE A 353 -16.07 23.44 3.09
C PHE A 353 -14.95 23.83 4.05
N MET A 354 -13.78 24.18 3.54
CA MET A 354 -12.61 24.50 4.36
C MET A 354 -12.73 25.85 5.04
N ILE A 355 -12.99 26.90 4.25
CA ILE A 355 -12.97 28.30 4.68
C ILE A 355 -14.03 29.11 3.95
N ARG A 356 -14.56 30.12 4.60
CA ARG A 356 -15.39 31.13 3.99
C ARG A 356 -14.71 32.48 4.07
N ASP A 357 -14.62 33.14 2.92
CA ASP A 357 -14.11 34.50 2.84
C ASP A 357 -14.93 35.47 3.68
N LYS A 358 -14.28 36.42 4.35
CA LYS A 358 -14.93 37.41 5.19
C LYS A 358 -15.91 38.32 4.41
N VAL A 359 -15.66 38.54 3.12
CA VAL A 359 -16.54 39.32 2.26
C VAL A 359 -17.81 38.52 1.95
N MET A 360 -17.65 37.28 1.55
CA MET A 360 -18.79 36.36 1.32
C MET A 360 -19.61 36.13 2.58
N ALA A 361 -18.99 36.04 3.74
CA ALA A 361 -19.70 35.92 5.02
C ALA A 361 -20.56 37.13 5.37
N ARG A 362 -20.27 38.32 4.80
CA ARG A 362 -21.10 39.53 4.96
C ARG A 362 -22.23 39.62 3.93
N LEU A 363 -22.05 39.00 2.75
CA LEU A 363 -23.04 39.04 1.67
C LEU A 363 -24.18 38.03 1.87
N VAL A 364 -23.85 36.86 2.41
CA VAL A 364 -24.80 35.77 2.66
C VAL A 364 -24.87 35.54 4.17
N SER A 365 -26.06 35.72 4.77
CA SER A 365 -26.25 35.46 6.21
C SER A 365 -26.04 33.99 6.55
N ASP A 366 -25.57 33.72 7.77
CA ASP A 366 -25.32 32.33 8.23
C ASP A 366 -26.59 31.45 8.18
N GLU A 367 -27.79 32.02 8.29
CA GLU A 367 -29.07 31.31 8.16
C GLU A 367 -29.37 30.81 6.74
N LYS A 368 -28.81 31.46 5.73
CA LYS A 368 -28.97 31.10 4.31
C LYS A 368 -27.82 30.27 3.75
N GLU A 369 -26.78 30.08 4.53
CA GLU A 369 -25.60 29.30 4.13
C GLU A 369 -25.71 27.86 4.65
N PRO A 370 -25.88 26.89 3.77
CA PRO A 370 -26.03 25.49 4.20
C PRO A 370 -24.75 24.91 4.76
N ILE A 371 -23.58 25.50 4.47
CA ILE A 371 -22.27 24.94 4.84
C ILE A 371 -21.68 25.70 6.02
N THR A 372 -21.43 24.98 7.12
CA THR A 372 -20.58 25.47 8.21
C THR A 372 -19.16 24.95 7.98
N THR A 373 -18.22 25.89 7.82
CA THR A 373 -16.85 25.53 7.43
C THR A 373 -16.10 24.72 8.49
N LEU A 374 -15.20 23.86 8.03
CA LEU A 374 -14.33 23.06 8.91
C LEU A 374 -13.59 23.93 9.93
N LEU A 375 -13.04 25.09 9.52
CA LEU A 375 -12.33 26.00 10.44
C LEU A 375 -13.16 26.50 11.61
N ARG A 376 -14.49 26.63 11.45
CA ARG A 376 -15.39 26.99 12.56
C ARG A 376 -15.57 25.84 13.54
N HIS A 377 -15.58 24.59 13.04
CA HIS A 377 -15.85 23.38 13.85
C HIS A 377 -14.61 22.65 14.34
N ILE A 378 -13.43 22.86 13.77
CA ILE A 378 -12.23 22.04 14.00
C ILE A 378 -11.88 21.89 15.49
N ARG A 379 -12.06 22.95 16.31
CA ARG A 379 -11.81 22.87 17.75
C ARG A 379 -12.88 22.04 18.48
N GLY A 380 -14.13 22.12 18.01
CA GLY A 380 -15.23 21.31 18.53
C GLY A 380 -15.03 19.84 18.21
N ILE A 381 -14.69 19.54 16.95
CA ILE A 381 -14.37 18.19 16.47
C ILE A 381 -13.28 17.56 17.34
N TYR A 382 -12.15 18.25 17.53
CA TYR A 382 -11.06 17.77 18.36
C TYR A 382 -11.46 17.50 19.81
N ARG A 383 -12.33 18.34 20.40
CA ARG A 383 -12.79 18.15 21.79
C ARG A 383 -13.82 17.02 21.95
N THR A 384 -14.59 16.74 20.91
CA THR A 384 -15.69 15.78 20.97
C THR A 384 -15.27 14.39 20.51
N LEU A 385 -14.38 14.34 19.53
CA LEU A 385 -13.98 13.09 18.86
C LEU A 385 -12.54 12.63 19.24
N GLY A 386 -11.76 13.45 19.93
CA GLY A 386 -10.41 13.16 20.41
C GLY A 386 -9.36 13.58 19.42
#